data_1115996785d138a874732e8d2b8f10ed
#
_entry.id   1115996785d138a874732e8d2b8f10ed
#
_cell.length_a   1.000
_cell.length_b   1.000
_cell.length_c   1.000
_cell.angle_alpha   90.00
_cell.angle_beta   90.00
_cell.angle_gamma   90.00
#
_symmetry.space_group_name_H-M   'P 1'
#
loop_
_entity.id
_entity.type
_entity.pdbx_description
1 polymer ?
#
loop_
_entity_poly.entity_id
_entity_poly.type
_entity_poly.pdbx_seq_one_letter_code
_entity_poly.pdbx_strand_id
1 'polypeptide(L)'
;MGKEVILNTEGLVGFIEAFREVAKKSGIQKGDIVIFSGCPGSCFPTISNFAFAIQDLGAIMYWVPDADLNETRKLEMVENVGMQAGEKEKPQGRAKLILITPGLLAVDFEKIPKMLQESLKKDGKIVGETPIPNFFENVGWENKLPFDYIIELNSCAVEVFQFKR
;
A
#
# COMPACT_ATOMS: atom_id res chain seq x y z
N MET A 1 -22.27 1.06 -2.73
CA MET A 1 -21.63 2.38 -2.71
C MET A 1 -21.01 2.63 -4.07
N GLY A 2 -21.20 3.81 -4.68
CA GLY A 2 -20.62 4.10 -6.00
C GLY A 2 -19.12 4.36 -5.90
N LYS A 3 -18.32 3.79 -6.81
CA LYS A 3 -16.90 4.07 -7.02
C LYS A 3 -16.79 5.36 -7.83
N GLU A 4 -16.02 6.32 -7.36
CA GLU A 4 -15.84 7.62 -8.02
C GLU A 4 -14.33 7.88 -8.23
N VAL A 5 -13.97 8.36 -9.41
CA VAL A 5 -12.59 8.77 -9.71
C VAL A 5 -12.34 10.16 -9.12
N ILE A 6 -11.50 10.25 -8.10
CA ILE A 6 -11.19 11.50 -7.40
C ILE A 6 -9.85 12.12 -7.82
N LEU A 7 -9.02 11.36 -8.52
CA LEU A 7 -7.72 11.78 -9.05
C LEU A 7 -7.42 10.97 -10.31
N ASN A 8 -6.90 11.63 -11.33
CA ASN A 8 -6.42 11.00 -12.55
C ASN A 8 -5.00 11.49 -12.85
N THR A 9 -4.05 10.54 -12.90
CA THR A 9 -2.63 10.78 -13.18
C THR A 9 -2.12 9.73 -14.15
N GLU A 10 -0.87 9.84 -14.62
CA GLU A 10 -0.31 8.92 -15.61
C GLU A 10 1.05 8.37 -15.18
N GLY A 11 1.31 7.15 -15.58
CA GLY A 11 2.59 6.47 -15.40
C GLY A 11 2.94 6.13 -13.95
N LEU A 12 4.13 5.58 -13.76
CA LEU A 12 4.59 5.16 -12.43
C LEU A 12 4.76 6.34 -11.46
N VAL A 13 5.21 7.47 -11.95
CA VAL A 13 5.35 8.69 -11.12
C VAL A 13 3.98 9.13 -10.63
N GLY A 14 2.99 9.23 -11.53
CA GLY A 14 1.62 9.58 -11.17
C GLY A 14 0.98 8.56 -10.20
N PHE A 15 1.33 7.28 -10.32
CA PHE A 15 0.88 6.24 -9.40
C PHE A 15 1.42 6.46 -7.98
N ILE A 16 2.70 6.82 -7.86
CA ILE A 16 3.34 7.14 -6.58
C ILE A 16 2.76 8.44 -5.99
N GLU A 17 2.59 9.47 -6.82
CA GLU A 17 1.98 10.74 -6.43
C GLU A 17 0.53 10.56 -5.95
N ALA A 18 -0.24 9.68 -6.61
CA ALA A 18 -1.61 9.36 -6.20
C ALA A 18 -1.64 8.81 -4.76
N PHE A 19 -0.71 7.95 -4.38
CA PHE A 19 -0.61 7.48 -2.99
C PHE A 19 -0.32 8.62 -2.02
N ARG A 20 0.63 9.51 -2.38
CA ARG A 20 0.94 10.67 -1.55
C ARG A 20 -0.29 11.56 -1.31
N GLU A 21 -1.08 11.81 -2.35
CA GLU A 21 -2.31 12.60 -2.23
C GLU A 21 -3.39 11.89 -1.38
N VAL A 22 -3.51 10.57 -1.52
CA VAL A 22 -4.40 9.77 -0.65
C VAL A 22 -3.94 9.82 0.81
N ALA A 23 -2.64 9.72 1.08
CA ALA A 23 -2.10 9.84 2.44
C ALA A 23 -2.42 11.22 3.06
N LYS A 24 -2.24 12.31 2.30
CA LYS A 24 -2.62 13.66 2.74
C LYS A 24 -4.13 13.79 2.99
N LYS A 25 -4.97 13.30 2.07
CA LYS A 25 -6.44 13.28 2.23
C LYS A 25 -6.89 12.44 3.44
N SER A 26 -6.13 11.41 3.78
CA SER A 26 -6.35 10.58 4.97
C SER A 26 -5.92 11.28 6.27
N GLY A 27 -5.37 12.49 6.19
CA GLY A 27 -4.95 13.30 7.32
C GLY A 27 -3.71 12.76 8.04
N ILE A 28 -2.80 12.13 7.31
CA ILE A 28 -1.53 11.64 7.87
C ILE A 28 -0.70 12.82 8.37
N GLN A 29 -0.25 12.72 9.62
CA GLN A 29 0.57 13.72 10.30
C GLN A 29 1.81 13.08 10.92
N LYS A 30 2.73 13.92 11.37
CA LYS A 30 3.94 13.46 12.08
C LYS A 30 3.59 12.59 13.28
N GLY A 31 4.19 11.40 13.32
CA GLY A 31 3.97 10.42 14.38
C GLY A 31 2.80 9.46 14.13
N ASP A 32 1.97 9.70 13.12
CA ASP A 32 0.96 8.69 12.73
C ASP A 32 1.64 7.44 12.19
N ILE A 33 1.01 6.29 12.44
CA ILE A 33 1.48 5.01 11.94
C ILE A 33 0.82 4.70 10.60
N VAL A 34 1.64 4.33 9.62
CA VAL A 34 1.22 3.81 8.32
C VAL A 34 1.76 2.39 8.16
N ILE A 35 0.89 1.46 7.82
CA ILE A 35 1.25 0.07 7.55
C ILE A 35 1.08 -0.21 6.07
N PHE A 36 2.07 -0.88 5.51
CA PHE A 36 2.03 -1.44 4.16
C PHE A 36 2.02 -2.96 4.27
N SER A 37 1.14 -3.64 3.54
CA SER A 37 1.06 -5.09 3.57
C SER A 37 0.97 -5.68 2.17
N GLY A 38 1.74 -6.73 1.92
CA GLY A 38 1.83 -7.41 0.64
C GLY A 38 2.78 -8.60 0.69
N CYS A 39 3.08 -9.19 -0.46
CA CYS A 39 4.07 -10.25 -0.53
C CYS A 39 5.50 -9.71 -0.37
N PRO A 40 6.42 -10.47 0.23
CA PRO A 40 7.81 -10.02 0.45
C PRO A 40 8.64 -9.91 -0.83
N GLY A 41 8.13 -10.38 -1.95
CA GLY A 41 8.80 -10.33 -3.26
C GLY A 41 8.45 -9.08 -4.06
N SER A 42 7.58 -9.26 -5.04
CA SER A 42 7.26 -8.24 -6.07
C SER A 42 6.53 -7.00 -5.54
N CYS A 43 5.89 -7.07 -4.38
CA CYS A 43 5.17 -5.91 -3.82
C CYS A 43 6.11 -4.91 -3.15
N PHE A 44 7.22 -5.38 -2.57
CA PHE A 44 8.08 -4.53 -1.75
C PHE A 44 8.69 -3.33 -2.50
N PRO A 45 9.15 -3.43 -3.77
CA PRO A 45 9.64 -2.26 -4.52
C PRO A 45 8.62 -1.14 -4.65
N THR A 46 7.35 -1.45 -4.92
CA THR A 46 6.27 -0.46 -4.98
C THR A 46 6.04 0.17 -3.61
N ILE A 47 6.01 -0.65 -2.56
CA ILE A 47 5.86 -0.18 -1.18
C ILE A 47 7.02 0.71 -0.75
N SER A 48 8.25 0.37 -1.10
CA SER A 48 9.42 1.20 -0.85
C SER A 48 9.28 2.60 -1.48
N ASN A 49 8.80 2.68 -2.73
CA ASN A 49 8.54 3.94 -3.40
C ASN A 49 7.40 4.74 -2.75
N PHE A 50 6.33 4.07 -2.35
CA PHE A 50 5.21 4.72 -1.66
C PHE A 50 5.62 5.25 -0.28
N ALA A 51 6.37 4.47 0.48
CA ALA A 51 6.92 4.89 1.77
C ALA A 51 7.86 6.09 1.60
N PHE A 52 8.71 6.08 0.58
CA PHE A 52 9.56 7.22 0.24
C PHE A 52 8.74 8.47 -0.09
N ALA A 53 7.65 8.34 -0.84
CA ALA A 53 6.81 9.45 -1.27
C ALA A 53 6.13 10.20 -0.11
N ILE A 54 6.01 9.59 1.07
CA ILE A 54 5.38 10.19 2.26
C ILE A 54 6.33 10.39 3.44
N GLN A 55 7.63 10.15 3.26
CA GLN A 55 8.61 10.24 4.36
C GLN A 55 8.65 11.63 5.02
N ASP A 56 8.46 12.69 4.23
CA ASP A 56 8.46 14.08 4.70
C ASP A 56 7.21 14.46 5.51
N LEU A 57 6.15 13.64 5.46
CA LEU A 57 4.98 13.80 6.33
C LEU A 57 5.29 13.40 7.78
N GLY A 58 6.44 12.75 8.02
CA GLY A 58 6.89 12.36 9.36
C GLY A 58 6.12 11.19 9.97
N ALA A 59 5.43 10.39 9.15
CA ALA A 59 4.77 9.16 9.58
C ALA A 59 5.80 8.09 10.01
N ILE A 60 5.42 7.27 10.97
CA ILE A 60 6.16 6.06 11.33
C ILE A 60 5.61 4.93 10.48
N MET A 61 6.45 4.35 9.64
CA MET A 61 6.04 3.40 8.62
C MET A 61 6.49 1.99 8.93
N TYR A 62 5.61 1.02 8.68
CA TYR A 62 5.88 -0.39 8.90
C TYR A 62 5.51 -1.22 7.67
N TRP A 63 6.30 -2.24 7.43
CA TRP A 63 6.06 -3.31 6.49
C TRP A 63 5.54 -4.56 7.21
N VAL A 64 4.39 -5.07 6.78
CA VAL A 64 3.78 -6.31 7.28
C VAL A 64 3.68 -7.31 6.13
N PRO A 65 4.67 -8.19 5.94
CA PRO A 65 4.62 -9.20 4.89
C PRO A 65 3.49 -10.20 5.15
N ASP A 66 2.81 -10.60 4.08
CA ASP A 66 1.80 -11.67 4.08
C ASP A 66 0.67 -11.50 5.11
N ALA A 67 0.35 -10.26 5.47
CA ALA A 67 -0.59 -9.89 6.52
C ALA A 67 -0.27 -10.54 7.88
N ASP A 68 1.00 -10.87 8.15
CA ASP A 68 1.46 -11.46 9.41
C ASP A 68 2.10 -10.40 10.32
N LEU A 69 1.37 -9.98 11.34
CA LEU A 69 1.82 -8.96 12.30
C LEU A 69 3.06 -9.40 13.11
N ASN A 70 3.37 -10.71 13.17
CA ASN A 70 4.58 -11.18 13.85
C ASN A 70 5.85 -10.93 13.00
N GLU A 71 5.68 -10.72 11.70
CA GLU A 71 6.76 -10.43 10.77
C GLU A 71 6.94 -8.92 10.49
N THR A 72 6.24 -8.08 11.26
CA THR A 72 6.28 -6.62 11.10
C THR A 72 7.69 -6.08 11.22
N ARG A 73 8.06 -5.20 10.29
CA ARG A 73 9.36 -4.52 10.25
C ARG A 73 9.16 -3.02 10.09
N LYS A 74 9.95 -2.22 10.79
CA LYS A 74 9.96 -0.79 10.55
C LYS A 74 10.58 -0.48 9.20
N LEU A 75 9.99 0.47 8.47
CA LEU A 75 10.59 0.99 7.24
C LEU A 75 11.51 2.15 7.59
N GLU A 76 12.73 2.08 7.08
CA GLU A 76 13.79 3.04 7.37
C GLU A 76 14.49 3.47 6.08
N MET A 77 14.86 4.75 6.04
CA MET A 77 15.67 5.27 4.94
C MET A 77 17.12 4.85 5.12
N VAL A 78 17.64 4.14 4.13
CA VAL A 78 19.06 3.76 4.06
C VAL A 78 19.74 4.64 3.02
N GLU A 79 20.80 5.32 3.42
CA GLU A 79 21.55 6.22 2.55
C GLU A 79 22.04 5.50 1.28
N ASN A 80 21.85 6.12 0.12
CA ASN A 80 22.17 5.60 -1.21
C ASN A 80 21.44 4.32 -1.65
N VAL A 81 20.48 3.82 -0.84
CA VAL A 81 19.68 2.63 -1.16
C VAL A 81 18.19 2.96 -1.28
N GLY A 82 17.69 3.87 -0.45
CA GLY A 82 16.28 4.21 -0.36
C GLY A 82 15.57 3.57 0.82
N MET A 83 14.26 3.54 0.80
CA MET A 83 13.44 3.01 1.89
C MET A 83 13.56 1.48 1.95
N GLN A 84 13.94 0.95 3.11
CA GLN A 84 14.18 -0.47 3.34
C GLN A 84 13.43 -0.99 4.57
N ALA A 85 13.14 -2.29 4.58
CA ALA A 85 12.63 -2.97 5.76
C ALA A 85 13.79 -3.22 6.74
N GLY A 86 13.71 -2.61 7.90
CA GLY A 86 14.65 -2.78 9.00
C GLY A 86 14.41 -4.07 9.79
N GLU A 87 14.78 -4.04 11.05
CA GLU A 87 14.58 -5.17 11.96
C GLU A 87 13.10 -5.35 12.31
N LYS A 88 12.76 -6.54 12.85
CA LYS A 88 11.43 -6.83 13.35
C LYS A 88 11.10 -5.90 14.52
N GLU A 89 10.03 -5.16 14.37
CA GLU A 89 9.55 -4.23 15.40
C GLU A 89 8.03 -4.16 15.36
N LYS A 90 7.38 -4.34 16.51
CA LYS A 90 5.93 -4.16 16.61
C LYS A 90 5.58 -2.68 16.68
N PRO A 91 4.56 -2.22 15.92
CA PRO A 91 4.09 -0.84 16.03
C PRO A 91 3.65 -0.50 17.46
N GLN A 92 4.05 0.67 17.95
CA GLN A 92 3.63 1.17 19.27
C GLN A 92 2.28 1.89 19.19
N GLY A 93 1.29 1.25 18.58
CA GLY A 93 -0.05 1.79 18.41
C GLY A 93 -0.73 1.27 17.14
N ARG A 94 -1.90 1.83 16.86
CA ARG A 94 -2.69 1.47 15.69
C ARG A 94 -2.42 2.42 14.53
N ALA A 95 -2.47 1.88 13.31
CA ALA A 95 -2.24 2.62 12.08
C ALA A 95 -3.39 3.58 11.77
N LYS A 96 -3.03 4.76 11.28
CA LYS A 96 -3.96 5.72 10.68
C LYS A 96 -4.30 5.35 9.24
N LEU A 97 -3.40 4.62 8.55
CA LEU A 97 -3.59 4.14 7.20
C LEU A 97 -2.94 2.76 7.06
N ILE A 98 -3.66 1.84 6.41
CA ILE A 98 -3.13 0.54 5.99
C ILE A 98 -3.29 0.42 4.48
N LEU A 99 -2.18 0.18 3.79
CA LEU A 99 -2.16 -0.10 2.36
C LEU A 99 -2.06 -1.61 2.13
N ILE A 100 -2.90 -2.11 1.23
CA ILE A 100 -3.02 -3.51 0.84
C ILE A 100 -2.66 -3.66 -0.63
N THR A 101 -1.79 -4.61 -0.95
CA THR A 101 -1.35 -4.90 -2.31
C THR A 101 -1.91 -6.21 -2.85
N PRO A 102 -1.91 -6.42 -4.19
CA PRO A 102 -2.35 -7.67 -4.83
C PRO A 102 -1.64 -8.92 -4.36
N GLY A 103 -0.39 -8.80 -3.90
CA GLY A 103 0.40 -9.94 -3.46
C GLY A 103 -0.19 -10.71 -2.28
N LEU A 104 -1.11 -10.11 -1.53
CA LEU A 104 -1.85 -10.81 -0.48
C LEU A 104 -2.88 -11.84 -1.02
N LEU A 105 -3.08 -11.92 -2.34
CA LEU A 105 -3.87 -13.01 -2.93
C LEU A 105 -3.25 -14.38 -2.70
N ALA A 106 -1.94 -14.44 -2.45
CA ALA A 106 -1.21 -15.68 -2.18
C ALA A 106 -1.39 -16.23 -0.75
N VAL A 107 -1.98 -15.44 0.14
CA VAL A 107 -2.20 -15.86 1.54
C VAL A 107 -3.68 -16.18 1.78
N ASP A 108 -3.96 -16.84 2.92
CA ASP A 108 -5.33 -17.03 3.37
C ASP A 108 -6.00 -15.68 3.60
N PHE A 109 -7.14 -15.47 2.93
CA PHE A 109 -7.88 -14.20 2.96
C PHE A 109 -8.20 -13.75 4.39
N GLU A 110 -8.51 -14.67 5.29
CA GLU A 110 -8.90 -14.36 6.68
C GLU A 110 -7.79 -13.64 7.48
N LYS A 111 -6.53 -13.74 7.04
CA LYS A 111 -5.43 -12.98 7.65
C LYS A 111 -5.59 -11.47 7.45
N ILE A 112 -6.16 -11.05 6.33
CA ILE A 112 -6.29 -9.63 5.99
C ILE A 112 -7.27 -8.92 6.95
N PRO A 113 -8.55 -9.32 7.06
CA PRO A 113 -9.47 -8.68 8.00
C PRO A 113 -8.99 -8.79 9.46
N LYS A 114 -8.33 -9.88 9.84
CA LYS A 114 -7.73 -10.02 11.17
C LYS A 114 -6.63 -8.96 11.41
N MET A 115 -5.69 -8.80 10.48
CA MET A 115 -4.65 -7.77 10.55
C MET A 115 -5.28 -6.37 10.66
N LEU A 116 -6.30 -6.07 9.84
CA LEU A 116 -7.01 -4.79 9.89
C LEU A 116 -7.66 -4.55 11.25
N GLN A 117 -8.37 -5.53 11.78
CA GLN A 117 -9.03 -5.45 13.09
C GLN A 117 -8.04 -5.19 14.23
N GLU A 118 -6.87 -5.82 14.19
CA GLU A 118 -5.85 -5.72 15.24
C GLU A 118 -5.04 -4.42 15.15
N SER A 119 -4.80 -3.90 13.94
CA SER A 119 -3.81 -2.83 13.72
C SER A 119 -4.35 -1.50 13.21
N LEU A 120 -5.61 -1.41 12.75
CA LEU A 120 -6.17 -0.15 12.24
C LEU A 120 -6.84 0.67 13.36
N LYS A 121 -6.63 1.99 13.39
CA LYS A 121 -7.41 2.92 14.22
C LYS A 121 -8.89 2.90 13.80
N LYS A 122 -9.79 3.24 14.72
CA LYS A 122 -11.25 3.31 14.45
C LYS A 122 -11.60 4.29 13.31
N ASP A 123 -10.85 5.38 13.18
CA ASP A 123 -10.96 6.40 12.14
C ASP A 123 -9.89 6.23 11.05
N GLY A 124 -9.17 5.11 11.06
CA GLY A 124 -8.11 4.81 10.09
C GLY A 124 -8.67 4.51 8.71
N LYS A 125 -7.80 4.57 7.71
CA LYS A 125 -8.12 4.38 6.30
C LYS A 125 -7.50 3.12 5.72
N ILE A 126 -8.26 2.42 4.88
CA ILE A 126 -7.82 1.25 4.14
C ILE A 126 -7.66 1.65 2.67
N VAL A 127 -6.45 1.44 2.16
CA VAL A 127 -6.09 1.77 0.78
C VAL A 127 -5.68 0.50 0.05
N GLY A 128 -6.31 0.22 -1.08
CA GLY A 128 -5.83 -0.79 -2.02
C GLY A 128 -4.89 -0.13 -3.04
N GLU A 129 -3.81 -0.79 -3.43
CA GLU A 129 -3.02 -0.39 -4.58
C GLU A 129 -2.87 -1.54 -5.56
N THR A 130 -2.88 -1.28 -6.84
CA THR A 130 -2.69 -2.32 -7.85
C THR A 130 -2.17 -1.76 -9.17
N PRO A 131 -1.14 -2.42 -9.77
CA PRO A 131 -0.74 -2.14 -11.14
C PRO A 131 -1.62 -2.84 -12.18
N ILE A 132 -2.67 -3.55 -11.74
CA ILE A 132 -3.58 -4.31 -12.61
C ILE A 132 -4.96 -3.67 -12.54
N PRO A 133 -5.51 -3.18 -13.66
CA PRO A 133 -6.85 -2.61 -13.70
C PRO A 133 -7.92 -3.55 -13.16
N ASN A 134 -8.83 -3.01 -12.36
CA ASN A 134 -9.97 -3.74 -11.77
C ASN A 134 -9.58 -4.99 -10.94
N PHE A 135 -8.34 -5.06 -10.43
CA PHE A 135 -7.88 -6.23 -9.69
C PHE A 135 -8.79 -6.58 -8.51
N PHE A 136 -9.04 -5.63 -7.61
CA PHE A 136 -9.81 -5.87 -6.39
C PHE A 136 -11.28 -6.21 -6.68
N GLU A 137 -11.86 -5.67 -7.75
CA GLU A 137 -13.18 -6.03 -8.24
C GLU A 137 -13.19 -7.48 -8.75
N ASN A 138 -12.25 -7.84 -9.63
CA ASN A 138 -12.15 -9.16 -10.25
C ASN A 138 -11.94 -10.30 -9.23
N VAL A 139 -11.20 -10.05 -8.15
CA VAL A 139 -11.03 -11.03 -7.06
C VAL A 139 -12.11 -10.92 -5.99
N GLY A 140 -13.08 -10.01 -6.14
CA GLY A 140 -14.21 -9.83 -5.24
C GLY A 140 -13.86 -9.19 -3.89
N TRP A 141 -12.68 -8.56 -3.77
CA TRP A 141 -12.25 -7.94 -2.51
C TRP A 141 -12.91 -6.59 -2.26
N GLU A 142 -13.37 -5.88 -3.28
CA GLU A 142 -14.13 -4.63 -3.11
C GLU A 142 -15.40 -4.83 -2.28
N ASN A 143 -15.98 -6.03 -2.31
CA ASN A 143 -17.17 -6.37 -1.54
C ASN A 143 -16.87 -6.99 -0.16
N LYS A 144 -15.62 -7.38 0.09
CA LYS A 144 -15.20 -8.08 1.32
C LYS A 144 -14.39 -7.22 2.26
N LEU A 145 -13.68 -6.23 1.72
CA LEU A 145 -12.84 -5.31 2.48
C LEU A 145 -13.40 -3.89 2.38
N PRO A 146 -13.48 -3.15 3.47
CA PRO A 146 -14.03 -1.79 3.47
C PRO A 146 -13.00 -0.77 3.01
N PHE A 147 -12.59 -0.83 1.73
CA PHE A 147 -11.67 0.14 1.16
C PHE A 147 -12.24 1.56 1.22
N ASP A 148 -11.43 2.50 1.70
CA ASP A 148 -11.69 3.93 1.59
C ASP A 148 -11.21 4.46 0.24
N TYR A 149 -10.08 3.93 -0.27
CA TYR A 149 -9.49 4.28 -1.55
C TYR A 149 -8.90 3.06 -2.24
N ILE A 150 -8.94 3.08 -3.57
CA ILE A 150 -8.19 2.15 -4.42
C ILE A 150 -7.40 2.98 -5.42
N ILE A 151 -6.11 2.72 -5.52
CA ILE A 151 -5.19 3.34 -6.47
C ILE A 151 -4.85 2.31 -7.53
N GLU A 152 -5.28 2.55 -8.76
CA GLU A 152 -5.06 1.64 -9.89
C GLU A 152 -4.21 2.30 -10.96
N LEU A 153 -3.23 1.58 -11.47
CA LEU A 153 -2.40 2.02 -12.58
C LEU A 153 -3.08 1.65 -13.91
N ASN A 154 -4.05 2.46 -14.35
CA ASN A 154 -4.90 2.18 -15.51
C ASN A 154 -4.32 2.66 -16.85
N SER A 155 -3.37 3.59 -16.84
CA SER A 155 -2.89 4.28 -18.03
C SER A 155 -1.37 4.38 -18.12
N CYS A 156 -0.66 3.29 -17.83
CA CYS A 156 0.68 3.16 -18.39
C CYS A 156 0.53 2.78 -19.85
N ALA A 157 0.99 3.62 -20.78
CA ALA A 157 1.20 3.17 -22.14
C ALA A 157 2.20 2.01 -22.08
N VAL A 158 1.73 0.80 -22.36
CA VAL A 158 2.59 -0.38 -22.45
C VAL A 158 2.88 -0.61 -23.92
N GLU A 159 4.14 -0.42 -24.33
CA GLU A 159 4.60 -0.75 -25.66
C GLU A 159 5.23 -2.15 -25.67
N VAL A 160 4.81 -2.97 -26.60
CA VAL A 160 5.39 -4.29 -26.81
C VAL A 160 6.29 -4.25 -28.05
N PHE A 161 7.57 -4.48 -27.83
CA PHE A 161 8.55 -4.55 -28.93
C PHE A 161 8.76 -6.00 -29.36
N GLN A 162 8.56 -6.26 -30.64
CA GLN A 162 8.90 -7.54 -31.25
C GLN A 162 10.28 -7.46 -31.92
N PHE A 163 11.21 -8.30 -31.49
CA PHE A 163 12.49 -8.45 -32.14
C PHE A 163 12.36 -9.42 -33.31
N LYS A 164 12.57 -8.94 -34.53
CA LYS A 164 12.69 -9.82 -35.72
C LYS A 164 14.07 -10.47 -35.66
N ARG A 165 14.10 -11.79 -35.57
CA ARG A 165 15.32 -12.62 -35.71
C ARG A 165 15.53 -12.97 -37.17
#